data_b4724bbaa018eed057a3ac6fe74c79e8
#
_entry.id   b4724bbaa018eed057a3ac6fe74c79e8
#
_cell.length_a   1.000
_cell.length_b   1.000
_cell.length_c   1.000
_cell.angle_alpha   90.00
_cell.angle_beta   90.00
_cell.angle_gamma   90.00
#
_symmetry.space_group_name_H-M   'P 1'
#
loop_
_entity.id
_entity.type
_entity.pdbx_description
1 polymer ?
#
loop_
_entity_poly.entity_id
_entity_poly.type
_entity_poly.pdbx_seq_one_letter_code
_entity_poly.pdbx_strand_id
1 'polypeptide(L)'
;MGKSTKIISSKVDVEVFLRDLISVLNSSDFDIDADLDILPKKKTESPLDPYTTANTLLELDFDRKDVWHQLISLDISEYLETFIDDKDPSWPPFFAFAKSIQNRDVYIKAKIRDRLNGKVFCVSFHFARHPFPDTLPYA
;
A
#
# COMPACT_ATOMS: atom_id res chain seq x y z
N MET A 1 14.73 -1.62 -8.80
CA MET A 1 13.57 -2.55 -8.66
C MET A 1 13.46 -3.42 -9.89
N GLY A 2 13.18 -4.69 -9.72
CA GLY A 2 12.88 -5.58 -10.82
C GLY A 2 11.55 -5.23 -11.48
N LYS A 3 11.30 -5.82 -12.62
CA LYS A 3 10.03 -5.70 -13.32
C LYS A 3 8.95 -6.48 -12.56
N SER A 4 7.72 -6.03 -12.67
CA SER A 4 6.56 -6.70 -12.10
C SER A 4 5.46 -6.82 -13.14
N THR A 5 4.63 -7.85 -12.99
CA THR A 5 3.43 -8.05 -13.81
C THR A 5 2.22 -7.60 -13.03
N LYS A 6 1.44 -6.73 -13.63
CA LYS A 6 0.20 -6.23 -13.05
C LYS A 6 -0.95 -7.18 -13.40
N ILE A 7 -1.69 -7.60 -12.38
CA ILE A 7 -2.88 -8.45 -12.53
C ILE A 7 -4.02 -7.91 -11.67
N ILE A 8 -5.22 -8.42 -11.92
CA ILE A 8 -6.35 -8.23 -11.01
C ILE A 8 -6.54 -9.55 -10.26
N SER A 9 -6.24 -9.52 -8.97
CA SER A 9 -6.44 -10.70 -8.11
C SER A 9 -7.91 -11.00 -7.93
N SER A 10 -8.25 -12.27 -7.65
CA SER A 10 -9.63 -12.62 -7.31
C SER A 10 -10.08 -11.91 -6.04
N LYS A 11 -11.38 -11.73 -5.89
CA LYS A 11 -11.95 -11.11 -4.68
C LYS A 11 -11.52 -11.84 -3.42
N VAL A 12 -11.52 -13.18 -3.46
CA VAL A 12 -11.11 -14.03 -2.32
C VAL A 12 -9.65 -13.76 -1.98
N ASP A 13 -8.77 -13.68 -2.96
CA ASP A 13 -7.34 -13.43 -2.72
C ASP A 13 -7.12 -12.06 -2.08
N VAL A 14 -7.85 -11.03 -2.51
CA VAL A 14 -7.75 -9.71 -1.91
C VAL A 14 -8.29 -9.71 -0.48
N GLU A 15 -9.41 -10.40 -0.24
CA GLU A 15 -9.97 -10.53 1.10
C GLU A 15 -9.00 -11.24 2.06
N VAL A 16 -8.33 -12.29 1.58
CA VAL A 16 -7.30 -13.00 2.36
C VAL A 16 -6.14 -12.06 2.68
N PHE A 17 -5.67 -11.31 1.69
CA PHE A 17 -4.60 -10.34 1.91
C PHE A 17 -4.99 -9.30 2.98
N LEU A 18 -6.17 -8.72 2.87
CA LEU A 18 -6.62 -7.71 3.83
C LEU A 18 -6.76 -8.28 5.24
N ARG A 19 -7.30 -9.50 5.37
CA ARG A 19 -7.40 -10.17 6.66
C ARG A 19 -6.01 -10.41 7.28
N ASP A 20 -5.07 -10.90 6.46
CA ASP A 20 -3.70 -11.15 6.93
C ASP A 20 -2.99 -9.85 7.31
N LEU A 21 -3.18 -8.80 6.51
CA LEU A 21 -2.60 -7.47 6.78
C LEU A 21 -3.10 -6.92 8.12
N ILE A 22 -4.40 -6.96 8.35
CA ILE A 22 -4.99 -6.49 9.60
C ILE A 22 -4.48 -7.33 10.78
N SER A 23 -4.37 -8.64 10.61
CA SER A 23 -3.86 -9.54 11.65
C SER A 23 -2.43 -9.18 12.05
N VAL A 24 -1.56 -8.91 11.07
CA VAL A 24 -0.18 -8.50 11.33
C VAL A 24 -0.13 -7.13 11.99
N LEU A 25 -0.82 -6.15 11.43
CA LEU A 25 -0.79 -4.76 11.92
C LEU A 25 -1.36 -4.61 13.34
N ASN A 26 -2.36 -5.44 13.69
CA ASN A 26 -3.01 -5.40 15.00
C ASN A 26 -2.37 -6.33 16.03
N SER A 27 -1.34 -7.08 15.66
CA SER A 27 -0.65 -7.93 16.62
C SER A 27 -0.04 -7.09 17.74
N SER A 28 -0.13 -7.58 18.99
CA SER A 28 0.48 -6.92 20.14
C SER A 28 2.00 -6.79 20.02
N ASP A 29 2.62 -7.63 19.18
CA ASP A 29 4.06 -7.62 18.94
C ASP A 29 4.46 -6.66 17.80
N PHE A 30 3.50 -6.08 17.08
CA PHE A 30 3.80 -5.20 15.95
C PHE A 30 4.28 -3.84 16.46
N ASP A 31 5.50 -3.47 16.09
CA ASP A 31 6.07 -2.16 16.38
C ASP A 31 5.98 -1.29 15.12
N ILE A 32 5.17 -0.24 15.16
CA ILE A 32 4.94 0.63 14.01
C ILE A 32 6.26 1.23 13.50
N ASP A 33 7.18 1.56 14.39
CA ASP A 33 8.46 2.19 13.99
C ASP A 33 9.46 1.20 13.42
N ALA A 34 9.46 -0.05 13.88
CA ALA A 34 10.41 -1.07 13.46
C ALA A 34 9.87 -1.98 12.35
N ASP A 35 8.57 -2.29 12.37
CA ASP A 35 7.98 -3.33 11.55
C ASP A 35 7.19 -2.82 10.34
N LEU A 36 6.85 -1.52 10.32
CA LEU A 36 6.24 -0.87 9.17
C LEU A 36 7.30 -0.06 8.43
N ASP A 37 7.67 -0.53 7.25
CA ASP A 37 8.61 0.17 6.37
C ASP A 37 7.82 1.00 5.37
N ILE A 38 8.13 2.29 5.29
CA ILE A 38 7.48 3.23 4.37
C ILE A 38 8.57 3.85 3.50
N LEU A 39 8.46 3.63 2.18
CA LEU A 39 9.41 4.24 1.23
C LEU A 39 9.04 5.70 1.01
N PRO A 40 9.91 6.66 1.36
CA PRO A 40 9.58 8.10 1.23
C PRO A 40 9.53 8.56 -0.23
N LYS A 41 10.39 8.01 -1.09
CA LYS A 41 10.34 8.28 -2.52
C LYS A 41 11.10 7.20 -3.29
N LYS A 42 10.75 7.02 -4.56
CA LYS A 42 11.48 6.15 -5.48
C LYS A 42 12.71 6.88 -6.00
N LYS A 43 13.72 6.12 -6.44
CA LYS A 43 15.00 6.68 -6.94
C LYS A 43 14.79 7.65 -8.10
N THR A 44 13.79 7.40 -8.94
CA THR A 44 13.49 8.21 -10.13
C THR A 44 12.70 9.46 -9.83
N GLU A 45 12.18 9.60 -8.61
CA GLU A 45 11.36 10.76 -8.24
C GLU A 45 12.23 11.90 -7.70
N SER A 46 11.88 13.15 -8.07
CA SER A 46 12.50 14.33 -7.49
C SER A 46 12.01 14.55 -6.04
N PRO A 47 12.89 15.00 -5.12
CA PRO A 47 12.43 15.39 -3.79
C PRO A 47 11.41 16.54 -3.78
N LEU A 48 11.33 17.29 -4.87
CA LEU A 48 10.37 18.40 -5.02
C LEU A 48 9.04 17.96 -5.62
N ASP A 49 8.94 16.71 -6.06
CA ASP A 49 7.71 16.16 -6.64
C ASP A 49 6.62 16.06 -5.56
N PRO A 50 5.49 16.78 -5.72
CA PRO A 50 4.41 16.75 -4.71
C PRO A 50 3.72 15.39 -4.59
N TYR A 51 3.93 14.49 -5.54
CA TYR A 51 3.32 13.16 -5.56
C TYR A 51 4.19 12.08 -4.94
N THR A 52 5.34 12.44 -4.33
CA THR A 52 6.10 11.45 -3.55
C THR A 52 5.34 11.09 -2.28
N THR A 53 5.63 9.92 -1.71
CA THR A 53 5.05 9.54 -0.41
C THR A 53 5.41 10.56 0.67
N ALA A 54 6.68 10.96 0.76
CA ALA A 54 7.11 11.93 1.77
C ALA A 54 6.33 13.24 1.67
N ASN A 55 6.19 13.80 0.47
CA ASN A 55 5.50 15.07 0.29
C ASN A 55 3.98 14.95 0.47
N THR A 56 3.40 13.80 0.11
CA THR A 56 1.98 13.53 0.38
C THR A 56 1.71 13.49 1.88
N LEU A 57 2.56 12.80 2.64
CA LEU A 57 2.39 12.73 4.09
C LEU A 57 2.53 14.09 4.75
N LEU A 58 3.45 14.93 4.26
CA LEU A 58 3.58 16.31 4.73
C LEU A 58 2.31 17.12 4.47
N GLU A 59 1.77 17.02 3.26
CA GLU A 59 0.55 17.75 2.88
C GLU A 59 -0.67 17.32 3.68
N LEU A 60 -0.78 16.01 3.98
CA LEU A 60 -1.86 15.44 4.79
C LEU A 60 -1.65 15.68 6.29
N ASP A 61 -0.47 16.10 6.69
CA ASP A 61 -0.05 16.18 8.10
C ASP A 61 -0.12 14.79 8.77
N PHE A 62 0.38 13.78 8.07
CA PHE A 62 0.38 12.40 8.52
C PHE A 62 1.76 11.97 9.01
N ASP A 63 1.77 11.27 10.14
CA ASP A 63 2.93 10.54 10.64
C ASP A 63 2.81 9.04 10.31
N ARG A 64 3.75 8.25 10.78
CA ARG A 64 3.76 6.79 10.55
C ARG A 64 2.52 6.10 11.14
N LYS A 65 2.05 6.56 12.28
CA LYS A 65 0.86 6.00 12.92
C LYS A 65 -0.39 6.25 12.09
N ASP A 66 -0.47 7.40 11.44
CA ASP A 66 -1.59 7.72 10.53
C ASP A 66 -1.60 6.78 9.32
N VAL A 67 -0.43 6.45 8.77
CA VAL A 67 -0.30 5.46 7.70
C VAL A 67 -0.78 4.09 8.19
N TRP A 68 -0.37 3.68 9.39
CA TRP A 68 -0.80 2.43 10.02
C TRP A 68 -2.34 2.37 10.13
N HIS A 69 -2.97 3.44 10.58
CA HIS A 69 -4.44 3.52 10.66
C HIS A 69 -5.10 3.37 9.29
N GLN A 70 -4.55 4.00 8.26
CA GLN A 70 -5.10 3.91 6.91
C GLN A 70 -4.97 2.49 6.35
N LEU A 71 -3.85 1.82 6.60
CA LEU A 71 -3.64 0.43 6.16
C LEU A 71 -4.63 -0.52 6.82
N ILE A 72 -4.90 -0.37 8.10
CA ILE A 72 -5.89 -1.19 8.82
C ILE A 72 -7.30 -0.98 8.27
N SER A 73 -7.61 0.22 7.81
CA SER A 73 -8.94 0.58 7.32
C SER A 73 -9.17 0.32 5.84
N LEU A 74 -8.20 -0.27 5.13
CA LEU A 74 -8.37 -0.64 3.73
C LEU A 74 -9.54 -1.59 3.55
N ASP A 75 -10.35 -1.34 2.52
CA ASP A 75 -11.54 -2.12 2.23
C ASP A 75 -11.46 -2.76 0.84
N ILE A 76 -12.13 -3.88 0.67
CA ILE A 76 -12.19 -4.61 -0.61
C ILE A 76 -12.69 -3.72 -1.74
N SER A 77 -13.61 -2.79 -1.46
CA SER A 77 -14.15 -1.86 -2.44
C SER A 77 -13.11 -0.89 -2.98
N GLU A 78 -12.01 -0.70 -2.26
CA GLU A 78 -10.91 0.21 -2.62
C GLU A 78 -9.81 -0.49 -3.43
N TYR A 79 -9.89 -1.81 -3.59
CA TYR A 79 -8.87 -2.57 -4.31
C TYR A 79 -8.74 -2.12 -5.76
N LEU A 80 -7.51 -1.96 -6.22
CA LEU A 80 -7.21 -1.50 -7.57
C LEU A 80 -6.52 -2.58 -8.42
N GLU A 81 -5.38 -3.11 -7.94
CA GLU A 81 -4.56 -4.02 -8.74
C GLU A 81 -3.49 -4.70 -7.88
N THR A 82 -2.87 -5.74 -8.44
CA THR A 82 -1.80 -6.51 -7.78
C THR A 82 -0.56 -6.55 -8.67
N PHE A 83 0.62 -6.49 -8.05
CA PHE A 83 1.90 -6.56 -8.76
C PHE A 83 2.69 -7.77 -8.29
N ILE A 84 2.94 -8.68 -9.23
CA ILE A 84 3.74 -9.90 -9.00
C ILE A 84 5.15 -9.63 -9.50
N ASP A 85 6.16 -9.95 -8.69
CA ASP A 85 7.56 -9.80 -9.08
C ASP A 85 7.91 -10.80 -10.18
N ASP A 86 8.38 -10.30 -11.34
CA ASP A 86 8.72 -11.17 -12.48
C ASP A 86 9.98 -11.97 -12.23
N LYS A 87 10.86 -11.49 -11.35
CA LYS A 87 12.11 -12.15 -11.03
C LYS A 87 11.88 -13.37 -10.15
N ASP A 88 10.95 -13.29 -9.20
CA ASP A 88 10.56 -14.40 -8.34
C ASP A 88 9.08 -14.28 -7.97
N PRO A 89 8.20 -14.97 -8.73
CA PRO A 89 6.76 -14.93 -8.46
C PRO A 89 6.34 -15.50 -7.10
N SER A 90 7.24 -16.22 -6.41
CA SER A 90 6.97 -16.73 -5.06
C SER A 90 7.13 -15.66 -3.98
N TRP A 91 7.76 -14.52 -4.29
CA TRP A 91 7.86 -13.41 -3.37
C TRP A 91 6.49 -12.79 -3.11
N PRO A 92 6.23 -12.27 -1.90
CA PRO A 92 4.93 -11.66 -1.61
C PRO A 92 4.60 -10.55 -2.61
N PRO A 93 3.40 -10.57 -3.22
CA PRO A 93 3.00 -9.53 -4.16
C PRO A 93 2.63 -8.24 -3.44
N PHE A 94 2.70 -7.12 -4.18
CA PHE A 94 2.14 -5.86 -3.73
C PHE A 94 0.67 -5.78 -4.13
N PHE A 95 -0.17 -5.31 -3.21
CA PHE A 95 -1.56 -4.98 -3.48
C PHE A 95 -1.74 -3.47 -3.44
N ALA A 96 -2.42 -2.92 -4.45
CA ALA A 96 -2.64 -1.50 -4.57
C ALA A 96 -4.12 -1.15 -4.38
N PHE A 97 -4.35 -0.01 -3.75
CA PHE A 97 -5.68 0.47 -3.36
C PHE A 97 -5.84 1.94 -3.72
N ALA A 98 -7.07 2.30 -4.06
CA ALA A 98 -7.48 3.66 -4.34
C ALA A 98 -8.34 4.15 -3.18
N LYS A 99 -7.85 5.11 -2.41
CA LYS A 99 -8.54 5.58 -1.21
C LYS A 99 -8.73 7.09 -1.27
N SER A 100 -9.89 7.55 -0.82
CA SER A 100 -10.12 8.99 -0.64
C SER A 100 -9.74 9.39 0.77
N ILE A 101 -8.81 10.32 0.90
CA ILE A 101 -8.35 10.85 2.19
C ILE A 101 -8.39 12.37 2.11
N GLN A 102 -9.13 13.02 3.00
CA GLN A 102 -9.30 14.47 3.01
C GLN A 102 -9.77 15.01 1.64
N ASN A 103 -10.71 14.28 1.01
CA ASN A 103 -11.27 14.60 -0.31
C ASN A 103 -10.25 14.56 -1.47
N ARG A 104 -9.13 13.87 -1.29
CA ARG A 104 -8.12 13.69 -2.33
C ARG A 104 -7.88 12.21 -2.58
N ASP A 105 -7.65 11.87 -3.84
CA ASP A 105 -7.34 10.49 -4.24
C ASP A 105 -5.91 10.14 -3.85
N VAL A 106 -5.76 9.06 -3.09
CA VAL A 106 -4.47 8.56 -2.61
C VAL A 106 -4.26 7.14 -3.12
N TYR A 107 -3.10 6.90 -3.74
CA TYR A 107 -2.67 5.58 -4.20
C TYR A 107 -1.85 4.93 -3.10
N ILE A 108 -2.30 3.76 -2.64
CA ILE A 108 -1.63 3.00 -1.58
C ILE A 108 -1.22 1.65 -2.14
N LYS A 109 0.06 1.30 -2.00
CA LYS A 109 0.60 0.02 -2.47
C LYS A 109 1.44 -0.58 -1.36
N ALA A 110 1.07 -1.78 -0.93
CA ALA A 110 1.70 -2.42 0.22
C ALA A 110 1.78 -3.92 0.05
N LYS A 111 2.69 -4.55 0.81
CA LYS A 111 2.77 -5.99 0.92
C LYS A 111 3.12 -6.40 2.35
N ILE A 112 2.79 -7.63 2.70
CA ILE A 112 3.30 -8.27 3.90
C ILE A 112 4.64 -8.90 3.50
N ARG A 113 5.73 -8.24 3.90
CA ARG A 113 7.09 -8.67 3.50
C ARG A 113 7.49 -9.98 4.18
N ASP A 114 7.14 -10.13 5.44
CA ASP A 114 7.42 -11.32 6.24
C ASP A 114 6.29 -11.50 7.26
N ARG A 115 5.45 -12.49 7.00
CA ARG A 115 4.28 -12.72 7.84
C ARG A 115 4.65 -13.28 9.21
N LEU A 116 5.63 -14.16 9.25
CA LEU A 116 6.05 -14.81 10.52
C LEU A 116 6.67 -13.81 11.48
N ASN A 117 7.47 -12.88 10.97
CA ASN A 117 8.13 -11.86 11.76
C ASN A 117 7.36 -10.53 11.79
N GLY A 118 6.18 -10.48 11.18
CA GLY A 118 5.31 -9.32 11.26
C GLY A 118 5.88 -8.09 10.58
N LYS A 119 6.40 -8.20 9.35
CA LYS A 119 6.98 -7.08 8.61
C LYS A 119 6.08 -6.67 7.46
N VAL A 120 5.72 -5.40 7.41
CA VAL A 120 4.88 -4.81 6.36
C VAL A 120 5.66 -3.72 5.64
N PHE A 121 5.56 -3.70 4.32
CA PHE A 121 6.20 -2.68 3.48
C PHE A 121 5.14 -1.90 2.70
N CYS A 122 5.06 -0.59 2.93
CA CYS A 122 4.26 0.35 2.16
C CYS A 122 5.18 1.08 1.18
N VAL A 123 5.16 0.66 -0.08
CA VAL A 123 6.03 1.23 -1.10
C VAL A 123 5.48 2.52 -1.68
N SER A 124 4.17 2.72 -1.61
CA SER A 124 3.50 3.91 -2.12
C SER A 124 2.37 4.32 -1.17
N PHE A 125 2.35 5.58 -0.82
CA PHE A 125 1.26 6.23 -0.11
C PHE A 125 1.26 7.68 -0.56
N HIS A 126 0.79 7.90 -1.80
CA HIS A 126 0.93 9.22 -2.42
C HIS A 126 -0.33 9.61 -3.18
N PHE A 127 -0.50 10.91 -3.37
CA PHE A 127 -1.59 11.41 -4.20
C PHE A 127 -1.55 10.75 -5.58
N ALA A 128 -2.72 10.40 -6.10
CA ALA A 128 -2.83 9.77 -7.41
C ALA A 128 -2.29 10.68 -8.50
N ARG A 129 -1.37 10.17 -9.32
CA ARG A 129 -0.80 10.91 -10.45
C ARG A 129 -1.78 10.99 -11.62
N HIS A 130 -2.71 10.05 -11.66
CA HIS A 130 -3.72 9.93 -12.72
C HIS A 130 -5.07 9.62 -12.07
N PRO A 131 -6.19 10.00 -12.70
CA PRO A 131 -7.51 9.64 -12.19
C PRO A 131 -7.64 8.12 -12.04
N PHE A 132 -8.30 7.68 -10.98
CA PHE A 132 -8.63 6.28 -10.81
C PHE A 132 -9.74 5.88 -11.80
N PRO A 133 -9.86 4.58 -12.17
CA PRO A 133 -10.99 4.10 -12.96
C PRO A 133 -12.33 4.46 -12.29
N ASP A 134 -13.35 4.72 -13.09
CA ASP A 134 -14.69 5.03 -12.58
C ASP A 134 -15.25 3.89 -11.74
N THR A 135 -14.92 2.65 -12.10
CA THR A 135 -15.35 1.45 -11.38
C THR A 135 -14.12 0.64 -10.98
N LEU A 136 -13.95 0.42 -9.68
CA LEU A 136 -12.92 -0.45 -9.15
C LEU A 136 -13.39 -1.92 -9.21
N PRO A 137 -12.47 -2.90 -9.26
CA PRO A 137 -12.82 -4.31 -9.46
C PRO A 137 -13.91 -4.86 -8.52
N TYR A 138 -13.92 -4.44 -7.26
CA TYR A 138 -14.83 -4.97 -6.24
C TYR A 138 -15.58 -3.88 -5.47
N ALA A 139 -15.77 -2.76 -6.12
CA ALA A 139 -16.55 -1.64 -5.56
C ALA A 139 -18.03 -1.98 -5.39
#